data_9b49feb7c0545b389a39ea51fc1b448c
#
_entry.id   9b49feb7c0545b389a39ea51fc1b448c
#
_cell.length_a   1.000
_cell.length_b   1.000
_cell.length_c   1.000
_cell.angle_alpha   90.00
_cell.angle_beta   90.00
_cell.angle_gamma   90.00
#
_symmetry.space_group_name_H-M   'P 1'
#
loop_
_entity.id
_entity.type
_entity.pdbx_description
1 polymer ?
#
loop_
_entity_poly.entity_id
_entity_poly.type
_entity_poly.pdbx_seq_one_letter_code
_entity_poly.pdbx_strand_id
1 'polypeptide(L)'
;MALSLSNIKRWYLMLTGQSIYHVNQSIGEYFQKDKICGYYNNMMEKVQKAPQYVDNEDMPSLDLGNGKQFFFPVGIFQFAFGLLDLYYKFHEEKYKAKFRQCADWALAHQMETGAWDNFSYYYSNNPYGAMAQGEGASLLIRAYVQFKEEKYLSAAKKAIDFMLLSNTEGGCTEYSGEKNVLLLEYPHRKAVLNGFIFSWWGL
;
A
#
# COMPACT_ATOMS: atom_id res chain seq x y z
N MET A 1 -9.01 -22.65 9.06
CA MET A 1 -8.45 -22.39 7.72
C MET A 1 -8.36 -23.70 6.98
N ALA A 2 -9.01 -23.83 5.82
CA ALA A 2 -8.90 -25.04 5.03
C ALA A 2 -7.52 -25.14 4.37
N LEU A 3 -6.91 -26.32 4.42
CA LEU A 3 -5.70 -26.63 3.68
C LEU A 3 -6.04 -26.64 2.18
N SER A 4 -5.59 -25.64 1.44
CA SER A 4 -5.70 -25.59 -0.03
C SER A 4 -4.31 -25.62 -0.65
N LEU A 5 -4.18 -26.12 -1.87
CA LEU A 5 -2.91 -26.14 -2.60
C LEU A 5 -2.33 -24.75 -2.77
N SER A 6 -3.17 -23.73 -2.95
CA SER A 6 -2.75 -22.32 -3.01
C SER A 6 -2.15 -21.83 -1.70
N ASN A 7 -2.71 -22.21 -0.55
CA ASN A 7 -2.16 -21.90 0.76
C ASN A 7 -0.82 -22.58 1.01
N ILE A 8 -0.69 -23.85 0.60
CA ILE A 8 0.58 -24.60 0.73
C ILE A 8 1.66 -23.94 -0.12
N LYS A 9 1.36 -23.59 -1.39
CA LYS A 9 2.29 -22.87 -2.27
C LYS A 9 2.69 -21.53 -1.67
N ARG A 10 1.73 -20.76 -1.14
CA ARG A 10 2.00 -19.48 -0.49
C ARG A 10 2.94 -19.64 0.70
N TRP A 11 2.70 -20.61 1.58
CA TRP A 11 3.56 -20.88 2.74
C TRP A 11 4.95 -21.34 2.33
N TYR A 12 5.05 -22.19 1.30
CA TYR A 12 6.34 -22.60 0.75
C TYR A 12 7.14 -21.38 0.28
N LEU A 13 6.53 -20.48 -0.52
CA LEU A 13 7.19 -19.27 -0.99
C LEU A 13 7.60 -18.34 0.17
N MET A 14 6.79 -18.25 1.22
CA MET A 14 7.14 -17.47 2.42
C MET A 14 8.34 -18.09 3.16
N LEU A 15 8.30 -19.39 3.42
CA LEU A 15 9.36 -20.10 4.17
C LEU A 15 10.69 -20.14 3.42
N THR A 16 10.65 -20.20 2.09
CA THR A 16 11.85 -20.20 1.23
C THR A 16 12.35 -18.79 0.87
N GLY A 17 11.69 -17.74 1.36
CA GLY A 17 12.04 -16.35 1.03
C GLY A 17 11.74 -15.94 -0.42
N GLN A 18 11.01 -16.73 -1.18
CA GLN A 18 10.69 -16.46 -2.58
C GLN A 18 9.40 -15.62 -2.76
N SER A 19 8.67 -15.34 -1.67
CA SER A 19 7.48 -14.51 -1.73
C SER A 19 7.84 -13.04 -1.97
N ILE A 20 7.23 -12.41 -2.97
CA ILE A 20 7.33 -10.97 -3.22
C ILE A 20 6.39 -10.14 -2.31
N TYR A 21 5.35 -10.78 -1.78
CA TYR A 21 4.36 -10.10 -0.91
C TYR A 21 4.74 -10.14 0.57
N HIS A 22 5.48 -11.17 0.99
CA HIS A 22 5.86 -11.42 2.37
C HIS A 22 7.39 -11.35 2.49
N VAL A 23 7.91 -10.15 2.40
CA VAL A 23 9.33 -9.87 2.58
C VAL A 23 9.64 -9.63 4.06
N ASN A 24 10.90 -9.75 4.43
CA ASN A 24 11.35 -9.37 5.76
C ASN A 24 11.30 -7.84 5.88
N GLN A 25 10.52 -7.33 6.84
CA GLN A 25 10.28 -5.91 7.02
C GLN A 25 10.95 -5.45 8.32
N SER A 26 12.22 -5.13 8.22
CA SER A 26 12.95 -4.43 9.30
C SER A 26 12.53 -2.95 9.37
N ILE A 27 13.06 -2.22 10.32
CA ILE A 27 12.90 -0.75 10.38
C ILE A 27 13.47 -0.14 9.09
N GLY A 28 12.78 0.84 8.53
CA GLY A 28 13.20 1.54 7.32
C GLY A 28 14.56 2.24 7.50
N GLU A 29 15.51 1.99 6.61
CA GLU A 29 16.87 2.55 6.70
C GLU A 29 16.87 4.08 6.60
N TYR A 30 15.89 4.65 5.89
CA TYR A 30 15.76 6.08 5.62
C TYR A 30 14.58 6.73 6.37
N PHE A 31 13.94 5.97 7.26
CA PHE A 31 12.91 6.52 8.14
C PHE A 31 13.53 7.53 9.12
N GLN A 32 12.92 8.70 9.22
CA GLN A 32 13.26 9.73 10.20
C GLN A 32 12.00 10.18 10.92
N LYS A 33 12.07 10.28 12.24
CA LYS A 33 10.91 10.60 13.08
C LYS A 33 10.33 11.99 12.77
N ASP A 34 11.19 12.94 12.44
CA ASP A 34 10.82 14.37 12.30
C ASP A 34 10.77 14.84 10.84
N LYS A 35 10.88 13.92 9.88
CA LYS A 35 10.86 14.24 8.45
C LYS A 35 10.12 13.19 7.65
N ILE A 36 9.33 13.63 6.69
CA ILE A 36 8.73 12.76 5.69
C ILE A 36 9.79 12.43 4.63
N CYS A 37 10.42 11.28 4.77
CA CYS A 37 11.42 10.74 3.83
C CYS A 37 11.17 9.24 3.57
N GLY A 38 12.02 8.33 4.03
CA GLY A 38 11.80 6.89 3.94
C GLY A 38 10.55 6.40 4.67
N TYR A 39 10.15 5.17 4.41
CA TYR A 39 8.98 4.58 5.06
C TYR A 39 9.38 3.91 6.39
N TYR A 40 8.40 3.66 7.27
CA TYR A 40 8.62 3.05 8.59
C TYR A 40 9.26 1.67 8.52
N ASN A 41 8.88 0.88 7.53
CA ASN A 41 9.44 -0.45 7.26
C ASN A 41 10.31 -0.43 6.01
N ASN A 42 11.38 -1.22 6.02
CA ASN A 42 12.19 -1.45 4.84
C ASN A 42 11.41 -2.29 3.81
N MET A 43 11.12 -1.68 2.67
CA MET A 43 10.41 -2.32 1.56
C MET A 43 11.31 -2.60 0.34
N MET A 44 12.62 -2.35 0.43
CA MET A 44 13.56 -2.50 -0.71
C MET A 44 13.56 -3.92 -1.27
N GLU A 45 13.41 -4.93 -0.41
CA GLU A 45 13.38 -6.34 -0.85
C GLU A 45 12.23 -6.64 -1.84
N LYS A 46 11.10 -5.92 -1.75
CA LYS A 46 9.99 -6.05 -2.73
C LYS A 46 10.42 -5.65 -4.13
N VAL A 47 11.21 -4.60 -4.24
CA VAL A 47 11.75 -4.13 -5.52
C VAL A 47 12.83 -5.09 -6.04
N GLN A 48 13.74 -5.51 -5.15
CA GLN A 48 14.83 -6.43 -5.50
C GLN A 48 14.34 -7.79 -6.00
N LYS A 49 13.19 -8.26 -5.49
CA LYS A 49 12.54 -9.51 -5.94
C LYS A 49 11.68 -9.36 -7.19
N ALA A 50 11.41 -8.14 -7.61
CA ALA A 50 10.59 -7.84 -8.79
C ALA A 50 11.25 -6.76 -9.68
N PRO A 51 12.55 -6.93 -10.06
CA PRO A 51 13.32 -5.91 -10.77
C PRO A 51 12.75 -5.61 -12.16
N GLN A 52 12.01 -6.52 -12.77
CA GLN A 52 11.37 -6.34 -14.08
C GLN A 52 10.41 -5.15 -14.13
N TYR A 53 9.85 -4.73 -12.99
CA TYR A 53 8.98 -3.56 -12.93
C TYR A 53 9.73 -2.23 -12.79
N VAL A 54 11.06 -2.24 -12.60
CA VAL A 54 11.82 -1.00 -12.43
C VAL A 54 12.09 -0.30 -13.76
N ASP A 55 12.41 -1.08 -14.79
CA ASP A 55 12.91 -0.59 -16.08
C ASP A 55 11.84 -0.49 -17.16
N ASN A 56 10.56 -0.74 -16.82
CA ASN A 56 9.42 -0.65 -17.73
C ASN A 56 8.27 0.17 -17.13
N GLU A 57 7.18 0.35 -17.88
CA GLU A 57 5.99 1.09 -17.43
C GLU A 57 4.99 0.22 -16.64
N ASP A 58 5.19 -1.10 -16.58
CA ASP A 58 4.27 -2.02 -15.92
C ASP A 58 4.24 -1.83 -14.41
N MET A 59 3.07 -2.00 -13.81
CA MET A 59 2.89 -2.00 -12.36
C MET A 59 2.83 -3.42 -11.80
N PRO A 60 3.34 -3.66 -10.58
CA PRO A 60 3.14 -4.94 -9.91
C PRO A 60 1.66 -5.30 -9.84
N SER A 61 1.32 -6.52 -10.24
CA SER A 61 -0.05 -7.03 -10.23
C SER A 61 -0.14 -8.41 -9.62
N LEU A 62 -1.34 -8.76 -9.13
CA LEU A 62 -1.70 -10.11 -8.71
C LEU A 62 -2.18 -10.91 -9.92
N ASP A 63 -1.62 -12.08 -10.14
CA ASP A 63 -2.20 -13.06 -11.07
C ASP A 63 -3.37 -13.78 -10.37
N LEU A 64 -4.57 -13.54 -10.85
CA LEU A 64 -5.80 -14.19 -10.37
C LEU A 64 -6.08 -15.53 -11.08
N GLY A 65 -5.20 -15.95 -11.99
CA GLY A 65 -5.37 -17.11 -12.86
C GLY A 65 -6.20 -16.79 -14.12
N ASN A 66 -6.12 -17.69 -15.12
CA ASN A 66 -6.82 -17.56 -16.41
C ASN A 66 -6.53 -16.24 -17.16
N GLY A 67 -5.32 -15.69 -17.01
CA GLY A 67 -4.92 -14.43 -17.64
C GLY A 67 -5.50 -13.16 -17.02
N LYS A 68 -6.19 -13.29 -15.87
CA LYS A 68 -6.72 -12.15 -15.13
C LYS A 68 -5.66 -11.59 -14.19
N GLN A 69 -5.42 -10.29 -14.28
CA GLN A 69 -4.55 -9.57 -13.36
C GLN A 69 -5.36 -8.56 -12.54
N PHE A 70 -4.94 -8.35 -11.30
CA PHE A 70 -5.48 -7.33 -10.42
C PHE A 70 -4.34 -6.45 -9.92
N PHE A 71 -4.46 -5.15 -10.12
CA PHE A 71 -3.52 -4.16 -9.60
C PHE A 71 -3.85 -3.89 -8.14
N PHE A 72 -3.17 -4.61 -7.26
CA PHE A 72 -3.38 -4.56 -5.83
C PHE A 72 -2.73 -3.30 -5.24
N PRO A 73 -3.50 -2.29 -4.78
CA PRO A 73 -2.96 -0.99 -4.36
C PRO A 73 -1.87 -1.10 -3.31
N VAL A 74 -2.09 -1.86 -2.23
CA VAL A 74 -1.09 -2.08 -1.17
C VAL A 74 0.22 -2.63 -1.73
N GLY A 75 0.16 -3.55 -2.70
CA GLY A 75 1.36 -4.11 -3.35
C GLY A 75 2.16 -3.05 -4.09
N ILE A 76 1.48 -2.17 -4.83
CA ILE A 76 2.09 -1.08 -5.59
C ILE A 76 2.65 -0.01 -4.64
N PHE A 77 1.93 0.35 -3.59
CA PHE A 77 2.36 1.36 -2.62
C PHE A 77 3.62 0.92 -1.85
N GLN A 78 3.64 -0.33 -1.40
CA GLN A 78 4.81 -0.89 -0.73
C GLN A 78 6.01 -1.05 -1.67
N PHE A 79 5.77 -1.38 -2.94
CA PHE A 79 6.82 -1.37 -3.97
C PHE A 79 7.40 0.04 -4.17
N ALA A 80 6.53 1.06 -4.19
CA ALA A 80 6.95 2.46 -4.30
C ALA A 80 7.79 2.93 -3.10
N PHE A 81 7.46 2.51 -1.87
CA PHE A 81 8.29 2.82 -0.70
C PHE A 81 9.70 2.22 -0.85
N GLY A 82 9.78 0.98 -1.33
CA GLY A 82 11.08 0.34 -1.61
C GLY A 82 11.88 1.07 -2.68
N LEU A 83 11.23 1.59 -3.72
CA LEU A 83 11.88 2.41 -4.77
C LEU A 83 12.44 3.71 -4.20
N LEU A 84 11.69 4.39 -3.35
CA LEU A 84 12.14 5.64 -2.73
C LEU A 84 13.37 5.41 -1.84
N ASP A 85 13.36 4.33 -1.04
CA ASP A 85 14.51 3.97 -0.21
C ASP A 85 15.73 3.56 -1.07
N LEU A 86 15.54 2.85 -2.18
CA LEU A 86 16.61 2.53 -3.12
C LEU A 86 17.15 3.79 -3.81
N TYR A 87 16.31 4.77 -4.11
CA TYR A 87 16.78 6.06 -4.61
C TYR A 87 17.66 6.77 -3.58
N TYR A 88 17.27 6.80 -2.32
CA TYR A 88 18.11 7.39 -1.27
C TYR A 88 19.45 6.64 -1.09
N LYS A 89 19.44 5.33 -1.30
CA LYS A 89 20.62 4.48 -1.13
C LYS A 89 21.62 4.60 -2.26
N PHE A 90 21.16 4.59 -3.50
CA PHE A 90 22.02 4.48 -4.68
C PHE A 90 22.07 5.75 -5.52
N HIS A 91 21.18 6.70 -5.30
CA HIS A 91 21.03 7.94 -6.08
C HIS A 91 20.81 7.71 -7.58
N GLU A 92 20.23 6.56 -7.95
CA GLU A 92 19.91 6.22 -9.33
C GLU A 92 18.52 6.75 -9.70
N GLU A 93 18.45 7.62 -10.72
CA GLU A 93 17.22 8.29 -11.15
C GLU A 93 16.10 7.33 -11.61
N LYS A 94 16.45 6.12 -12.07
CA LYS A 94 15.45 5.10 -12.43
C LYS A 94 14.50 4.77 -11.28
N TYR A 95 14.99 4.70 -10.04
CA TYR A 95 14.16 4.41 -8.85
C TYR A 95 13.21 5.57 -8.55
N LYS A 96 13.70 6.82 -8.66
CA LYS A 96 12.87 8.00 -8.46
C LYS A 96 11.82 8.16 -9.57
N ALA A 97 12.20 7.87 -10.81
CA ALA A 97 11.28 7.89 -11.95
C ALA A 97 10.16 6.85 -11.78
N LYS A 98 10.52 5.61 -11.38
CA LYS A 98 9.53 4.57 -11.12
C LYS A 98 8.66 4.86 -9.89
N PHE A 99 9.23 5.44 -8.84
CA PHE A 99 8.47 5.92 -7.69
C PHE A 99 7.41 6.95 -8.12
N ARG A 100 7.77 7.89 -9.02
CA ARG A 100 6.83 8.85 -9.59
C ARG A 100 5.70 8.16 -10.37
N GLN A 101 6.04 7.17 -11.20
CA GLN A 101 5.03 6.40 -11.93
C GLN A 101 4.03 5.71 -10.99
N CYS A 102 4.51 5.13 -9.87
CA CYS A 102 3.63 4.54 -8.85
C CYS A 102 2.71 5.59 -8.20
N ALA A 103 3.22 6.79 -7.92
CA ALA A 103 2.42 7.89 -7.37
C ALA A 103 1.39 8.41 -8.38
N ASP A 104 1.75 8.53 -9.64
CA ASP A 104 0.82 8.91 -10.73
C ASP A 104 -0.22 7.82 -10.97
N TRP A 105 0.17 6.54 -10.87
CA TRP A 105 -0.78 5.43 -10.89
C TRP A 105 -1.79 5.53 -9.73
N ALA A 106 -1.32 5.83 -8.52
CA ALA A 106 -2.19 6.03 -7.37
C ALA A 106 -3.21 7.14 -7.60
N LEU A 107 -2.79 8.28 -8.17
CA LEU A 107 -3.70 9.37 -8.54
C LEU A 107 -4.74 8.94 -9.58
N ALA A 108 -4.31 8.25 -10.63
CA ALA A 108 -5.17 7.86 -11.74
C ALA A 108 -6.23 6.80 -11.32
N HIS A 109 -5.95 6.02 -10.27
CA HIS A 109 -6.82 4.95 -9.78
C HIS A 109 -7.53 5.30 -8.47
N GLN A 110 -7.32 6.51 -7.94
CA GLN A 110 -8.08 7.01 -6.81
C GLN A 110 -9.49 7.38 -7.25
N MET A 111 -10.48 6.85 -6.57
CA MET A 111 -11.90 7.19 -6.80
C MET A 111 -12.17 8.65 -6.37
N GLU A 112 -13.27 9.22 -6.84
CA GLU A 112 -13.71 10.56 -6.43
C GLU A 112 -13.89 10.70 -4.92
N THR A 113 -14.28 9.61 -4.25
CA THR A 113 -14.41 9.52 -2.79
C THR A 113 -13.07 9.59 -2.05
N GLY A 114 -11.95 9.44 -2.74
CA GLY A 114 -10.62 9.34 -2.14
C GLY A 114 -10.13 7.90 -1.94
N ALA A 115 -10.97 6.91 -2.20
CA ALA A 115 -10.67 5.50 -1.96
C ALA A 115 -9.85 4.84 -3.08
N TRP A 116 -9.18 3.73 -2.73
CA TRP A 116 -8.71 2.72 -3.69
C TRP A 116 -9.41 1.40 -3.44
N ASP A 117 -9.80 0.75 -4.53
CA ASP A 117 -10.32 -0.61 -4.51
C ASP A 117 -9.17 -1.60 -4.19
N ASN A 118 -9.25 -2.23 -3.04
CA ASN A 118 -8.24 -3.17 -2.56
C ASN A 118 -8.70 -4.64 -2.63
N PHE A 119 -10.01 -4.90 -2.67
CA PHE A 119 -10.54 -6.24 -2.44
C PHE A 119 -11.64 -6.68 -3.39
N SER A 120 -12.05 -5.90 -4.39
CA SER A 120 -13.19 -6.25 -5.27
C SER A 120 -13.01 -7.58 -6.01
N TYR A 121 -11.77 -8.03 -6.20
CA TYR A 121 -11.48 -9.31 -6.83
C TYR A 121 -12.01 -10.52 -6.04
N TYR A 122 -12.33 -10.37 -4.75
CA TYR A 122 -12.95 -11.43 -3.94
C TYR A 122 -14.08 -10.93 -3.03
N TYR A 123 -14.23 -9.62 -2.80
CA TYR A 123 -15.26 -9.03 -1.95
C TYR A 123 -15.66 -7.64 -2.45
N SER A 124 -16.86 -7.53 -3.02
CA SER A 124 -17.30 -6.33 -3.75
C SER A 124 -18.14 -5.34 -2.94
N ASN A 125 -18.78 -5.75 -1.82
CA ASN A 125 -19.73 -4.88 -1.11
C ASN A 125 -19.07 -3.69 -0.41
N ASN A 126 -17.89 -3.87 0.15
CA ASN A 126 -17.01 -2.82 0.66
C ASN A 126 -15.57 -3.26 0.39
N PRO A 127 -15.06 -3.01 -0.83
CA PRO A 127 -13.76 -3.51 -1.28
C PRO A 127 -12.59 -2.67 -0.74
N TYR A 128 -12.86 -1.71 0.09
CA TYR A 128 -11.86 -0.80 0.65
C TYR A 128 -11.26 -1.36 1.93
N GLY A 129 -10.10 -0.87 2.30
CA GLY A 129 -9.46 -1.21 3.56
C GLY A 129 -8.60 -0.05 4.04
N ALA A 130 -8.61 0.21 5.34
CA ALA A 130 -7.87 1.31 5.93
C ALA A 130 -6.36 1.26 5.58
N MET A 131 -5.78 0.06 5.50
CA MET A 131 -4.37 -0.11 5.12
C MET A 131 -4.06 0.47 3.74
N ALA A 132 -4.90 0.21 2.74
CA ALA A 132 -4.70 0.75 1.39
C ALA A 132 -4.81 2.29 1.39
N GLN A 133 -5.76 2.84 2.14
CA GLN A 133 -5.94 4.29 2.23
C GLN A 133 -4.76 4.95 2.95
N GLY A 134 -4.32 4.41 4.09
CA GLY A 134 -3.19 4.92 4.86
C GLY A 134 -1.87 4.83 4.09
N GLU A 135 -1.55 3.68 3.50
CA GLU A 135 -0.34 3.54 2.68
C GLU A 135 -0.41 4.41 1.41
N GLY A 136 -1.57 4.53 0.77
CA GLY A 136 -1.75 5.41 -0.38
C GLY A 136 -1.54 6.88 -0.03
N ALA A 137 -2.09 7.36 1.08
CA ALA A 137 -1.85 8.70 1.59
C ALA A 137 -0.35 8.92 1.90
N SER A 138 0.29 7.93 2.54
CA SER A 138 1.72 7.95 2.87
C SER A 138 2.60 8.02 1.62
N LEU A 139 2.25 7.29 0.55
CA LEU A 139 2.92 7.38 -0.75
C LEU A 139 2.79 8.78 -1.36
N LEU A 140 1.55 9.29 -1.41
CA LEU A 140 1.27 10.57 -2.06
C LEU A 140 1.90 11.76 -1.31
N ILE A 141 1.94 11.74 0.02
CA ILE A 141 2.64 12.78 0.79
C ILE A 141 4.14 12.78 0.50
N ARG A 142 4.77 11.58 0.34
CA ARG A 142 6.18 11.45 -0.05
C ARG A 142 6.40 11.94 -1.47
N ALA A 143 5.47 11.67 -2.39
CA ALA A 143 5.51 12.20 -3.75
C ALA A 143 5.40 13.74 -3.76
N TYR A 144 4.54 14.32 -2.93
CA TYR A 144 4.48 15.77 -2.74
C TYR A 144 5.82 16.34 -2.24
N VAL A 145 6.43 15.68 -1.25
CA VAL A 145 7.75 16.13 -0.74
C VAL A 145 8.84 16.06 -1.81
N GLN A 146 8.83 15.02 -2.67
CA GLN A 146 9.81 14.84 -3.73
C GLN A 146 9.61 15.77 -4.93
N PHE A 147 8.37 16.00 -5.34
CA PHE A 147 8.04 16.64 -6.62
C PHE A 147 7.38 18.01 -6.47
N LYS A 148 6.90 18.37 -5.27
CA LYS A 148 6.24 19.66 -4.96
C LYS A 148 4.98 19.93 -5.80
N GLU A 149 4.26 18.89 -6.18
CA GLU A 149 3.03 18.98 -6.96
C GLU A 149 1.80 18.83 -6.04
N GLU A 150 0.99 19.88 -5.93
CA GLU A 150 -0.18 19.95 -5.04
C GLU A 150 -1.23 18.85 -5.29
N LYS A 151 -1.27 18.26 -6.50
CA LYS A 151 -2.15 17.15 -6.82
C LYS A 151 -1.97 15.96 -5.85
N TYR A 152 -0.71 15.66 -5.46
CA TYR A 152 -0.40 14.58 -4.53
C TYR A 152 -0.90 14.88 -3.12
N LEU A 153 -0.69 16.10 -2.63
CA LEU A 153 -1.15 16.52 -1.30
C LEU A 153 -2.68 16.48 -1.21
N SER A 154 -3.35 16.99 -2.24
CA SER A 154 -4.81 16.99 -2.29
C SER A 154 -5.39 15.56 -2.30
N ALA A 155 -4.79 14.66 -3.05
CA ALA A 155 -5.20 13.27 -3.11
C ALA A 155 -4.90 12.50 -1.80
N ALA A 156 -3.77 12.78 -1.14
CA ALA A 156 -3.46 12.23 0.17
C ALA A 156 -4.52 12.61 1.22
N LYS A 157 -4.94 13.87 1.26
CA LYS A 157 -6.00 14.33 2.17
C LYS A 157 -7.32 13.59 1.92
N LYS A 158 -7.75 13.45 0.66
CA LYS A 158 -8.97 12.70 0.32
C LYS A 158 -8.90 11.25 0.80
N ALA A 159 -7.73 10.60 0.69
CA ALA A 159 -7.54 9.23 1.16
C ALA A 159 -7.72 9.12 2.68
N ILE A 160 -7.19 10.07 3.44
CA ILE A 160 -7.35 10.12 4.91
C ILE A 160 -8.81 10.41 5.28
N ASP A 161 -9.46 11.37 4.63
CA ASP A 161 -10.87 11.68 4.88
C ASP A 161 -11.75 10.43 4.66
N PHE A 162 -11.52 9.71 3.55
CA PHE A 162 -12.24 8.45 3.29
C PHE A 162 -11.89 7.35 4.32
N MET A 163 -10.63 7.20 4.68
CA MET A 163 -10.20 6.21 5.68
C MET A 163 -10.89 6.41 7.02
N LEU A 164 -11.05 7.67 7.44
CA LEU A 164 -11.69 8.04 8.69
C LEU A 164 -13.23 8.04 8.63
N LEU A 165 -13.81 7.94 7.44
CA LEU A 165 -15.26 7.78 7.32
C LEU A 165 -15.68 6.47 7.99
N SER A 166 -16.84 6.51 8.68
CA SER A 166 -17.38 5.33 9.37
C SER A 166 -17.61 4.16 8.40
N ASN A 167 -17.34 2.95 8.85
CA ASN A 167 -17.65 1.74 8.09
C ASN A 167 -19.16 1.61 7.78
N THR A 168 -20.03 2.14 8.62
CA THR A 168 -21.48 2.21 8.38
C THR A 168 -21.86 3.18 7.26
N GLU A 169 -20.97 4.11 6.92
CA GLU A 169 -21.10 5.07 5.83
C GLU A 169 -20.28 4.66 4.59
N GLY A 170 -19.74 3.43 4.58
CA GLY A 170 -18.95 2.89 3.49
C GLY A 170 -17.45 3.16 3.57
N GLY A 171 -16.96 3.79 4.64
CA GLY A 171 -15.54 4.01 4.90
C GLY A 171 -14.83 2.83 5.56
N CYS A 172 -13.71 3.10 6.22
CA CYS A 172 -12.83 2.06 6.76
C CYS A 172 -12.66 2.11 8.29
N THR A 173 -13.41 2.95 9.00
CA THR A 173 -13.25 3.16 10.44
C THR A 173 -14.46 2.68 11.21
N GLU A 174 -14.22 1.95 12.30
CA GLU A 174 -15.23 1.63 13.30
C GLU A 174 -15.00 2.52 14.52
N TYR A 175 -16.07 3.21 14.93
CA TYR A 175 -16.09 4.04 16.12
C TYR A 175 -16.84 3.30 17.24
N SER A 176 -16.20 3.09 18.39
CA SER A 176 -16.81 2.47 19.56
C SER A 176 -16.74 3.42 20.76
N GLY A 177 -17.91 3.94 21.17
CA GLY A 177 -17.99 4.99 22.18
C GLY A 177 -17.37 6.31 21.69
N GLU A 178 -17.07 7.21 22.64
CA GLU A 178 -16.64 8.57 22.30
C GLU A 178 -15.15 8.69 21.88
N LYS A 179 -14.32 7.67 22.15
CA LYS A 179 -12.86 7.81 22.05
C LYS A 179 -12.15 6.64 21.34
N ASN A 180 -12.84 5.56 21.06
CA ASN A 180 -12.20 4.38 20.48
C ASN A 180 -12.35 4.40 18.97
N VAL A 181 -11.23 4.39 18.27
CA VAL A 181 -11.15 4.37 16.81
C VAL A 181 -10.43 3.11 16.37
N LEU A 182 -11.04 2.37 15.47
CA LEU A 182 -10.49 1.15 14.93
C LEU A 182 -10.43 1.22 13.42
N LEU A 183 -9.23 1.29 12.87
CA LEU A 183 -8.98 1.29 11.44
C LEU A 183 -9.04 -0.15 10.91
N LEU A 184 -9.99 -0.42 10.01
CA LEU A 184 -10.29 -1.76 9.54
C LEU A 184 -9.53 -2.07 8.24
N GLU A 185 -8.55 -2.98 8.31
CA GLU A 185 -7.92 -3.52 7.09
C GLU A 185 -8.97 -4.22 6.21
N TYR A 186 -9.92 -4.91 6.85
CA TYR A 186 -11.02 -5.61 6.20
C TYR A 186 -12.34 -5.12 6.79
N PRO A 187 -13.06 -4.17 6.15
CA PRO A 187 -14.33 -3.64 6.67
C PRO A 187 -15.40 -4.70 6.91
N HIS A 188 -15.30 -5.84 6.22
CA HIS A 188 -16.21 -6.98 6.31
C HIS A 188 -15.80 -8.06 7.32
N ARG A 189 -14.74 -7.85 8.10
CA ARG A 189 -14.17 -8.82 9.06
C ARG A 189 -13.83 -8.16 10.38
N LYS A 190 -13.43 -9.00 11.35
CA LYS A 190 -12.82 -8.53 12.59
C LYS A 190 -11.50 -7.80 12.30
N ALA A 191 -11.20 -6.82 13.12
CA ALA A 191 -9.97 -6.05 13.04
C ALA A 191 -8.72 -6.92 13.06
N VAL A 192 -7.72 -6.49 12.32
CA VAL A 192 -6.41 -7.14 12.18
C VAL A 192 -5.34 -6.15 12.60
N LEU A 193 -4.54 -6.51 13.61
CA LEU A 193 -3.61 -5.59 14.26
C LEU A 193 -2.55 -5.02 13.32
N ASN A 194 -1.96 -5.84 12.45
CA ASN A 194 -0.97 -5.35 11.50
C ASN A 194 -1.58 -4.34 10.52
N GLY A 195 -2.76 -4.63 9.96
CA GLY A 195 -3.46 -3.71 9.08
C GLY A 195 -3.83 -2.39 9.77
N PHE A 196 -4.22 -2.44 11.05
CA PHE A 196 -4.42 -1.24 11.86
C PHE A 196 -3.15 -0.41 11.97
N ILE A 197 -1.99 -1.03 12.27
CA ILE A 197 -0.71 -0.32 12.41
C ILE A 197 -0.30 0.34 11.08
N PHE A 198 -0.36 -0.39 9.96
CA PHE A 198 -0.04 0.18 8.65
C PHE A 198 -0.98 1.32 8.25
N SER A 199 -2.27 1.21 8.61
CA SER A 199 -3.24 2.29 8.40
C SER A 199 -2.89 3.54 9.21
N TRP A 200 -2.52 3.34 10.48
CA TRP A 200 -2.11 4.40 11.39
C TRP A 200 -0.89 5.18 10.89
N TRP A 201 0.05 4.51 10.26
CA TRP A 201 1.23 5.17 9.67
C TRP A 201 0.90 6.09 8.48
N GLY A 202 -0.32 6.07 7.98
CA GLY A 202 -0.81 6.99 6.97
C GLY A 202 -1.29 8.32 7.53
N LEU A 203 -1.63 8.34 8.83
CA LEU A 203 -2.09 9.55 9.55
C LEU A 203 -0.91 10.44 9.95
#